data_6219d209fe0912d2a601415b32779256
#
_entry.id   6219d209fe0912d2a601415b32779256
#
_cell.length_a   1.000
_cell.length_b   1.000
_cell.length_c   1.000
_cell.angle_alpha   90.00
_cell.angle_beta   90.00
_cell.angle_gamma   90.00
#
_symmetry.space_group_name_H-M   'P 1'
#
loop_
_entity.id
_entity.type
_entity.pdbx_description
1 polymer ?
#
loop_
_entity_poly.entity_id
_entity_poly.type
_entity_poly.pdbx_seq_one_letter_code
_entity_poly.pdbx_strand_id
1 'polypeptide(L)'
;MELTREELLRYNRQIIIPEIGEEGQRKLKEAKVFIAGIGGLGSISSYYLAAAGIGHLRIVDKDRVDCSNLNRQIIHWTGDIGEWKSVSGSRKLEALNPCCDIEAVQAEITQSNCAELVGDCSIIVDAMDNMKTRRILNAVSVGKKIPYIYGGVHQLDGMATTIIPGRTPCLECVFPDDHAESTSAHNTWLGRASGEQAAVFLRERPDIPGIQNLQRSRVPDLREKLKTPRISRIITD
;
A
#
# COMPACT_ATOMS: atom_id res chain seq x y z
N MET A 1 25.16 3.25 -1.85
CA MET A 1 25.78 2.08 -1.15
C MET A 1 26.12 0.98 -2.15
N GLU A 2 27.28 0.29 -1.97
CA GLU A 2 27.61 -0.84 -2.82
C GLU A 2 26.79 -2.09 -2.44
N LEU A 3 26.50 -2.95 -3.43
CA LEU A 3 25.81 -4.22 -3.22
C LEU A 3 26.83 -5.29 -2.81
N THR A 4 26.51 -6.04 -1.78
CA THR A 4 27.31 -7.19 -1.35
C THR A 4 27.16 -8.36 -2.33
N ARG A 5 28.07 -9.34 -2.27
CA ARG A 5 27.95 -10.57 -3.07
C ARG A 5 26.66 -11.33 -2.79
N GLU A 6 26.20 -11.34 -1.54
CA GLU A 6 24.93 -11.96 -1.16
C GLU A 6 23.74 -11.24 -1.79
N GLU A 7 23.72 -9.90 -1.76
CA GLU A 7 22.68 -9.09 -2.37
C GLU A 7 22.64 -9.25 -3.90
N LEU A 8 23.81 -9.30 -4.56
CA LEU A 8 23.90 -9.57 -5.99
C LEU A 8 23.29 -10.93 -6.37
N LEU A 9 23.47 -11.95 -5.53
CA LEU A 9 22.84 -13.26 -5.72
C LEU A 9 21.33 -13.22 -5.44
N ARG A 10 20.93 -12.60 -4.32
CA ARG A 10 19.54 -12.50 -3.88
C ARG A 10 18.68 -11.77 -4.90
N TYR A 11 19.17 -10.65 -5.43
CA TYR A 11 18.42 -9.77 -6.32
C TYR A 11 18.74 -10.00 -7.81
N ASN A 12 19.46 -11.05 -8.17
CA ASN A 12 19.89 -11.32 -9.54
C ASN A 12 18.75 -11.24 -10.55
N ARG A 13 17.58 -11.82 -10.20
CA ARG A 13 16.43 -11.88 -11.11
C ARG A 13 15.82 -10.52 -11.44
N GLN A 14 16.03 -9.52 -10.63
CA GLN A 14 15.63 -8.14 -10.94
C GLN A 14 16.78 -7.31 -11.51
N ILE A 15 18.03 -7.58 -11.10
CA ILE A 15 19.21 -6.91 -11.64
C ILE A 15 19.40 -7.18 -13.15
N ILE A 16 19.04 -8.36 -13.64
CA ILE A 16 19.13 -8.69 -15.08
C ILE A 16 18.06 -7.99 -15.93
N ILE A 17 17.07 -7.31 -15.31
CA ILE A 17 16.08 -6.50 -16.03
C ILE A 17 16.76 -5.17 -16.39
N PRO A 18 16.88 -4.80 -17.69
CA PRO A 18 17.67 -3.63 -18.12
C PRO A 18 17.22 -2.31 -17.46
N GLU A 19 15.91 -2.18 -17.20
CA GLU A 19 15.30 -0.98 -16.59
C GLU A 19 15.61 -0.84 -15.11
N ILE A 20 16.04 -1.91 -14.44
CA ILE A 20 16.45 -1.93 -13.03
C ILE A 20 17.98 -1.89 -12.94
N GLY A 21 18.64 -2.93 -13.43
CA GLY A 21 20.07 -3.08 -13.35
C GLY A 21 20.63 -3.03 -11.91
N GLU A 22 21.92 -3.02 -11.76
CA GLU A 22 22.55 -2.82 -10.45
C GLU A 22 22.30 -1.41 -9.90
N GLU A 23 22.20 -0.40 -10.75
CA GLU A 23 21.93 0.97 -10.32
C GLU A 23 20.56 1.10 -9.68
N GLY A 24 19.52 0.50 -10.31
CA GLY A 24 18.18 0.45 -9.75
C GLY A 24 18.14 -0.29 -8.41
N GLN A 25 18.90 -1.39 -8.29
CA GLN A 25 19.00 -2.14 -7.04
C GLN A 25 19.69 -1.34 -5.93
N ARG A 26 20.72 -0.53 -6.25
CA ARG A 26 21.32 0.39 -5.27
C ARG A 26 20.34 1.45 -4.82
N LYS A 27 19.51 2.00 -5.71
CA LYS A 27 18.45 2.94 -5.36
C LYS A 27 17.40 2.32 -4.43
N LEU A 28 17.02 1.05 -4.65
CA LEU A 28 16.14 0.32 -3.74
C LEU A 28 16.79 0.14 -2.36
N LYS A 29 18.06 -0.23 -2.31
CA LYS A 29 18.82 -0.36 -1.06
C LYS A 29 18.97 0.96 -0.29
N GLU A 30 18.99 2.10 -0.96
CA GLU A 30 19.06 3.42 -0.34
C GLU A 30 17.69 3.97 0.08
N ALA A 31 16.62 3.39 -0.43
CA ALA A 31 15.28 3.86 -0.16
C ALA A 31 14.84 3.58 1.28
N LYS A 32 14.17 4.55 1.89
CA LYS A 32 13.49 4.44 3.19
C LYS A 32 12.00 4.58 2.98
N VAL A 33 11.26 3.54 3.29
CA VAL A 33 9.81 3.47 3.05
C VAL A 33 9.06 3.41 4.36
N PHE A 34 8.09 4.31 4.52
CA PHE A 34 7.13 4.31 5.61
C PHE A 34 5.90 3.51 5.20
N ILE A 35 5.51 2.52 6.00
CA ILE A 35 4.32 1.70 5.79
C ILE A 35 3.32 2.02 6.90
N ALA A 36 2.20 2.63 6.52
CA ALA A 36 1.10 2.94 7.43
C ALA A 36 0.13 1.76 7.49
N GLY A 37 0.18 1.01 8.57
CA GLY A 37 -0.61 -0.21 8.79
C GLY A 37 0.02 -1.47 8.21
N ILE A 38 -0.04 -2.57 8.96
CA ILE A 38 0.41 -3.91 8.52
C ILE A 38 -0.75 -4.92 8.56
N GLY A 39 -1.92 -4.45 8.13
CA GLY A 39 -3.11 -5.26 7.90
C GLY A 39 -3.05 -6.05 6.58
N GLY A 40 -4.18 -6.20 5.88
CA GLY A 40 -4.25 -6.97 4.63
C GLY A 40 -3.36 -6.42 3.52
N LEU A 41 -3.48 -5.13 3.20
CA LEU A 41 -2.65 -4.47 2.19
C LEU A 41 -1.19 -4.34 2.63
N GLY A 42 -0.96 -3.91 3.89
CA GLY A 42 0.38 -3.74 4.43
C GLY A 42 1.17 -5.04 4.51
N SER A 43 0.51 -6.17 4.81
CA SER A 43 1.14 -7.50 4.78
C SER A 43 1.78 -7.80 3.44
N ILE A 44 1.01 -7.65 2.36
CA ILE A 44 1.49 -7.97 1.00
C ILE A 44 2.53 -6.95 0.55
N SER A 45 2.25 -5.65 0.73
CA SER A 45 3.18 -4.58 0.33
C SER A 45 4.54 -4.73 1.02
N SER A 46 4.56 -4.98 2.33
CA SER A 46 5.80 -5.13 3.09
C SER A 46 6.60 -6.36 2.66
N TYR A 47 5.94 -7.49 2.38
CA TYR A 47 6.62 -8.68 1.86
C TYR A 47 7.33 -8.40 0.54
N TYR A 48 6.64 -7.78 -0.43
CA TYR A 48 7.24 -7.51 -1.72
C TYR A 48 8.34 -6.44 -1.65
N LEU A 49 8.17 -5.40 -0.83
CA LEU A 49 9.20 -4.38 -0.63
C LEU A 49 10.45 -4.95 0.02
N ALA A 50 10.30 -5.76 1.07
CA ALA A 50 11.42 -6.44 1.71
C ALA A 50 12.10 -7.43 0.74
N ALA A 51 11.33 -8.25 0.01
CA ALA A 51 11.87 -9.18 -0.98
C ALA A 51 12.61 -8.46 -2.13
N ALA A 52 12.13 -7.28 -2.55
CA ALA A 52 12.78 -6.46 -3.57
C ALA A 52 14.08 -5.79 -3.10
N GLY A 53 14.37 -5.80 -1.79
CA GLY A 53 15.60 -5.25 -1.25
C GLY A 53 15.54 -3.75 -0.99
N ILE A 54 14.40 -3.25 -0.52
CA ILE A 54 14.32 -1.91 0.09
C ILE A 54 15.25 -1.89 1.30
N GLY A 55 16.09 -0.85 1.42
CA GLY A 55 17.08 -0.80 2.47
C GLY A 55 16.51 -0.58 3.86
N HIS A 56 15.44 0.21 4.00
CA HIS A 56 14.78 0.46 5.28
C HIS A 56 13.26 0.51 5.14
N LEU A 57 12.57 -0.25 5.98
CA LEU A 57 11.11 -0.24 6.11
C LEU A 57 10.72 0.14 7.54
N ARG A 58 10.07 1.29 7.71
CA ARG A 58 9.43 1.68 8.96
C ARG A 58 7.97 1.31 8.91
N ILE A 59 7.54 0.39 9.78
CA ILE A 59 6.19 -0.14 9.84
C ILE A 59 5.49 0.39 11.08
N VAL A 60 4.38 1.09 10.90
CA VAL A 60 3.59 1.66 12.01
C VAL A 60 2.22 1.02 12.05
N ASP A 61 1.88 0.40 13.17
CA ASP A 61 0.56 -0.17 13.44
C ASP A 61 0.27 -0.13 14.95
N LYS A 62 -0.95 0.23 15.33
CA LYS A 62 -1.39 0.33 16.73
C LYS A 62 -2.04 -0.93 17.27
N ASP A 63 -2.38 -1.87 16.40
CA ASP A 63 -3.23 -3.02 16.74
C ASP A 63 -2.39 -4.24 17.14
N ARG A 64 -3.10 -5.16 17.82
CA ARG A 64 -2.61 -6.52 18.07
C ARG A 64 -3.21 -7.49 17.04
N VAL A 65 -2.52 -8.59 16.84
CA VAL A 65 -3.01 -9.68 16.00
C VAL A 65 -4.22 -10.33 16.65
N ASP A 66 -5.29 -10.46 15.90
CA ASP A 66 -6.52 -11.14 16.27
C ASP A 66 -6.82 -12.30 15.32
N CYS A 67 -7.46 -13.34 15.81
CA CYS A 67 -7.82 -14.51 15.01
C CYS A 67 -8.63 -14.16 13.76
N SER A 68 -9.54 -13.16 13.86
CA SER A 68 -10.35 -12.67 12.75
C SER A 68 -9.53 -11.97 11.64
N ASN A 69 -8.27 -11.66 11.90
CA ASN A 69 -7.38 -11.02 10.93
C ASN A 69 -6.71 -12.03 9.98
N LEU A 70 -6.51 -13.28 10.44
CA LEU A 70 -5.64 -14.25 9.79
C LEU A 70 -6.11 -14.70 8.41
N ASN A 71 -7.38 -14.53 8.08
CA ASN A 71 -7.96 -14.86 6.77
C ASN A 71 -7.48 -13.93 5.63
N ARG A 72 -6.87 -12.75 5.96
CA ARG A 72 -6.41 -11.77 4.96
C ARG A 72 -5.09 -11.07 5.30
N GLN A 73 -4.68 -11.08 6.56
CA GLN A 73 -3.42 -10.47 7.01
C GLN A 73 -2.34 -11.56 7.07
N ILE A 74 -1.89 -12.01 5.92
CA ILE A 74 -1.08 -13.23 5.73
C ILE A 74 0.30 -13.20 6.39
N ILE A 75 0.78 -12.03 6.81
CA ILE A 75 2.05 -11.89 7.52
C ILE A 75 1.93 -12.35 8.98
N HIS A 76 0.71 -12.38 9.53
CA HIS A 76 0.45 -12.82 10.90
C HIS A 76 0.02 -14.27 10.91
N TRP A 77 0.47 -15.02 11.91
CA TRP A 77 0.20 -16.44 12.06
C TRP A 77 -0.57 -16.70 13.37
N THR A 78 -1.14 -17.90 13.52
CA THR A 78 -1.89 -18.28 14.72
C THR A 78 -1.07 -18.11 16.00
N GLY A 79 0.23 -18.38 15.95
CA GLY A 79 1.13 -18.19 17.10
C GLY A 79 1.39 -16.73 17.49
N ASP A 80 0.97 -15.78 16.66
CA ASP A 80 1.16 -14.34 16.93
C ASP A 80 -0.07 -13.68 17.57
N ILE A 81 -1.17 -14.44 17.78
CA ILE A 81 -2.39 -13.87 18.36
C ILE A 81 -2.08 -13.19 19.70
N GLY A 82 -2.49 -11.91 19.82
CA GLY A 82 -2.20 -11.04 20.97
C GLY A 82 -0.89 -10.27 20.90
N GLU A 83 0.03 -10.58 19.96
CA GLU A 83 1.25 -9.80 19.73
C GLU A 83 0.92 -8.50 18.96
N TRP A 84 1.76 -7.48 19.08
CA TRP A 84 1.66 -6.27 18.27
C TRP A 84 1.87 -6.60 16.79
N LYS A 85 1.00 -6.11 15.91
CA LYS A 85 1.09 -6.39 14.46
C LYS A 85 2.43 -5.92 13.88
N SER A 86 2.91 -4.74 14.25
CA SER A 86 4.21 -4.23 13.79
C SER A 86 5.36 -5.15 14.19
N VAL A 87 5.37 -5.69 15.42
CA VAL A 87 6.40 -6.63 15.92
C VAL A 87 6.29 -7.99 15.23
N SER A 88 5.09 -8.55 15.14
CA SER A 88 4.85 -9.80 14.42
C SER A 88 5.31 -9.69 12.95
N GLY A 89 5.03 -8.56 12.30
CA GLY A 89 5.44 -8.31 10.92
C GLY A 89 6.95 -8.17 10.76
N SER A 90 7.60 -7.33 11.58
CA SER A 90 9.04 -7.08 11.46
C SER A 90 9.86 -8.36 11.57
N ARG A 91 9.57 -9.20 12.56
CA ARG A 91 10.26 -10.47 12.75
C ARG A 91 10.24 -11.36 11.49
N LYS A 92 9.13 -11.40 10.76
CA LYS A 92 9.00 -12.20 9.55
C LYS A 92 9.65 -11.58 8.34
N LEU A 93 9.63 -10.25 8.24
CA LEU A 93 10.33 -9.55 7.17
C LEU A 93 11.84 -9.63 7.32
N GLU A 94 12.36 -9.52 8.54
CA GLU A 94 13.77 -9.74 8.86
C GLU A 94 14.20 -11.18 8.52
N ALA A 95 13.37 -12.16 8.84
CA ALA A 95 13.63 -13.56 8.48
C ALA A 95 13.57 -13.80 6.96
N LEU A 96 12.70 -13.07 6.23
CA LEU A 96 12.62 -13.12 4.77
C LEU A 96 13.85 -12.50 4.12
N ASN A 97 14.24 -11.32 4.57
CA ASN A 97 15.37 -10.58 4.01
C ASN A 97 16.18 -9.86 5.09
N PRO A 98 17.26 -10.49 5.60
CA PRO A 98 18.10 -9.89 6.61
C PRO A 98 18.94 -8.69 6.13
N CYS A 99 18.94 -8.42 4.81
CA CYS A 99 19.58 -7.22 4.24
C CYS A 99 18.67 -5.96 4.30
N CYS A 100 17.42 -6.12 4.72
CA CYS A 100 16.47 -5.02 4.90
C CYS A 100 16.39 -4.65 6.38
N ASP A 101 16.63 -3.38 6.70
CA ASP A 101 16.47 -2.85 8.06
C ASP A 101 14.98 -2.58 8.31
N ILE A 102 14.39 -3.25 9.32
CA ILE A 102 12.97 -3.19 9.62
C ILE A 102 12.74 -2.53 10.98
N GLU A 103 12.15 -1.35 10.97
CA GLU A 103 11.77 -0.62 12.18
C GLU A 103 10.27 -0.82 12.48
N ALA A 104 9.95 -1.48 13.59
CA ALA A 104 8.59 -1.70 14.05
C ALA A 104 8.17 -0.64 15.07
N VAL A 105 7.14 0.15 14.75
CA VAL A 105 6.61 1.18 15.62
C VAL A 105 5.18 0.86 16.05
N GLN A 106 4.93 0.80 17.36
CA GLN A 106 3.64 0.53 17.96
C GLN A 106 2.96 1.86 18.29
N ALA A 107 2.31 2.47 17.32
CA ALA A 107 1.68 3.78 17.50
C ALA A 107 0.42 3.95 16.67
N GLU A 108 -0.52 4.73 17.18
CA GLU A 108 -1.60 5.30 16.38
C GLU A 108 -1.07 6.49 15.59
N ILE A 109 -1.37 6.51 14.28
CA ILE A 109 -1.03 7.65 13.43
C ILE A 109 -2.07 8.76 13.67
N THR A 110 -1.60 9.89 14.17
CA THR A 110 -2.41 11.07 14.46
C THR A 110 -1.84 12.30 13.75
N GLN A 111 -2.61 13.37 13.70
CA GLN A 111 -2.14 14.64 13.12
C GLN A 111 -0.91 15.20 13.84
N SER A 112 -0.79 14.99 15.16
CA SER A 112 0.31 15.52 15.96
C SER A 112 1.61 14.74 15.83
N ASN A 113 1.58 13.43 15.50
CA ASN A 113 2.77 12.59 15.46
C ASN A 113 3.17 12.08 14.06
N CYS A 114 2.28 12.20 13.07
CA CYS A 114 2.51 11.58 11.75
C CYS A 114 3.78 12.09 11.07
N ALA A 115 4.08 13.40 11.15
CA ALA A 115 5.28 13.96 10.53
C ALA A 115 6.58 13.44 11.18
N GLU A 116 6.57 13.17 12.47
CA GLU A 116 7.66 12.56 13.23
C GLU A 116 7.78 11.06 12.90
N LEU A 117 6.64 10.34 12.89
CA LEU A 117 6.61 8.92 12.53
C LEU A 117 7.14 8.66 11.11
N VAL A 118 6.78 9.51 10.15
CA VAL A 118 7.32 9.43 8.78
C VAL A 118 8.82 9.76 8.77
N GLY A 119 9.28 10.69 9.64
CA GLY A 119 10.69 11.00 9.82
C GLY A 119 11.41 11.35 8.52
N ASP A 120 12.46 10.62 8.22
CA ASP A 120 13.32 10.74 7.02
C ASP A 120 12.97 9.75 5.90
N CYS A 121 11.84 9.06 6.00
CA CYS A 121 11.38 8.20 4.92
C CYS A 121 11.08 9.02 3.65
N SER A 122 11.45 8.46 2.53
CA SER A 122 11.35 9.09 1.20
C SER A 122 10.05 8.74 0.46
N ILE A 123 9.27 7.78 0.95
CA ILE A 123 8.03 7.30 0.35
C ILE A 123 7.07 6.89 1.48
N ILE A 124 5.78 7.19 1.31
CA ILE A 124 4.71 6.69 2.17
C ILE A 124 3.90 5.64 1.40
N VAL A 125 3.74 4.46 1.99
CA VAL A 125 2.82 3.41 1.53
C VAL A 125 1.64 3.36 2.49
N ASP A 126 0.47 3.67 1.97
CA ASP A 126 -0.79 3.68 2.71
C ASP A 126 -1.47 2.31 2.63
N ALA A 127 -1.57 1.64 3.77
CA ALA A 127 -2.31 0.41 3.94
C ALA A 127 -3.42 0.56 5.02
N MET A 128 -3.87 1.80 5.25
CA MET A 128 -4.92 2.12 6.20
C MET A 128 -6.31 1.76 5.65
N ASP A 129 -7.25 1.57 6.57
CA ASP A 129 -8.65 1.23 6.27
C ASP A 129 -9.63 2.39 6.52
N ASN A 130 -9.12 3.57 6.92
CA ASN A 130 -9.95 4.73 7.24
C ASN A 130 -9.46 6.02 6.60
N MET A 131 -10.39 6.86 6.12
CA MET A 131 -10.08 8.11 5.42
C MET A 131 -9.45 9.18 6.32
N LYS A 132 -9.76 9.19 7.62
CA LYS A 132 -9.18 10.14 8.56
C LYS A 132 -7.65 10.05 8.59
N THR A 133 -7.11 8.84 8.79
CA THR A 133 -5.66 8.61 8.81
C THR A 133 -5.04 8.83 7.43
N ARG A 134 -5.71 8.44 6.35
CA ARG A 134 -5.26 8.68 4.97
C ARG A 134 -5.06 10.16 4.66
N ARG A 135 -5.97 11.03 5.10
CA ARG A 135 -5.85 12.48 4.96
C ARG A 135 -4.68 13.06 5.72
N ILE A 136 -4.42 12.56 6.93
CA ILE A 136 -3.24 12.94 7.71
C ILE A 136 -1.96 12.57 6.96
N LEU A 137 -1.88 11.35 6.42
CA LEU A 137 -0.73 10.88 5.64
C LEU A 137 -0.54 11.70 4.35
N ASN A 138 -1.64 12.00 3.64
CA ASN A 138 -1.62 12.85 2.46
C ASN A 138 -1.09 14.25 2.77
N ALA A 139 -1.55 14.87 3.86
CA ALA A 139 -1.08 16.18 4.29
C ALA A 139 0.43 16.19 4.58
N VAL A 140 0.95 15.13 5.24
CA VAL A 140 2.39 14.98 5.49
C VAL A 140 3.17 14.75 4.20
N SER A 141 2.65 13.91 3.29
CA SER A 141 3.24 13.70 1.96
C SER A 141 3.39 15.02 1.19
N VAL A 142 2.31 15.81 1.12
CA VAL A 142 2.32 17.11 0.44
C VAL A 142 3.29 18.07 1.11
N GLY A 143 3.29 18.17 2.43
CA GLY A 143 4.17 19.06 3.21
C GLY A 143 5.64 18.70 3.07
N LYS A 144 5.99 17.41 3.12
CA LYS A 144 7.36 16.91 2.97
C LYS A 144 7.79 16.76 1.50
N LYS A 145 6.85 16.89 0.54
CA LYS A 145 7.06 16.67 -0.90
C LYS A 145 7.57 15.27 -1.24
N ILE A 146 7.10 14.26 -0.54
CA ILE A 146 7.45 12.84 -0.77
C ILE A 146 6.29 12.09 -1.41
N PRO A 147 6.54 11.10 -2.29
CA PRO A 147 5.51 10.28 -2.91
C PRO A 147 4.64 9.55 -1.87
N TYR A 148 3.37 9.43 -2.19
CA TYR A 148 2.38 8.70 -1.40
C TYR A 148 1.70 7.67 -2.28
N ILE A 149 1.81 6.42 -1.90
CA ILE A 149 1.22 5.28 -2.60
C ILE A 149 -0.07 4.91 -1.88
N TYR A 150 -1.19 5.28 -2.48
CA TYR A 150 -2.51 4.96 -1.97
C TYR A 150 -2.92 3.55 -2.37
N GLY A 151 -3.45 2.79 -1.42
CA GLY A 151 -4.12 1.52 -1.65
C GLY A 151 -5.45 1.45 -0.92
N GLY A 152 -6.51 1.01 -1.59
CA GLY A 152 -7.83 0.81 -1.00
C GLY A 152 -8.49 -0.45 -1.54
N VAL A 153 -9.18 -1.18 -0.67
CA VAL A 153 -10.00 -2.34 -1.03
C VAL A 153 -11.38 -2.18 -0.43
N HIS A 154 -12.39 -2.41 -1.24
CA HIS A 154 -13.79 -2.44 -0.81
C HIS A 154 -14.48 -3.65 -1.44
N GLN A 155 -14.90 -4.59 -0.61
CA GLN A 155 -15.48 -5.87 -1.09
C GLN A 155 -14.53 -6.58 -2.07
N LEU A 156 -14.91 -6.66 -3.35
CA LEU A 156 -14.16 -7.30 -4.43
C LEU A 156 -13.43 -6.30 -5.33
N ASP A 157 -13.56 -5.00 -5.04
CA ASP A 157 -12.94 -3.93 -5.83
C ASP A 157 -11.69 -3.41 -5.11
N GLY A 158 -10.63 -3.18 -5.88
CA GLY A 158 -9.38 -2.60 -5.39
C GLY A 158 -9.00 -1.36 -6.19
N MET A 159 -8.42 -0.38 -5.51
CA MET A 159 -7.89 0.83 -6.13
C MET A 159 -6.47 1.07 -5.61
N ALA A 160 -5.58 1.44 -6.51
CA ALA A 160 -4.25 1.91 -6.15
C ALA A 160 -3.88 3.10 -7.04
N THR A 161 -3.20 4.09 -6.45
CA THR A 161 -2.66 5.23 -7.20
C THR A 161 -1.41 5.76 -6.53
N THR A 162 -0.57 6.42 -7.33
CA THR A 162 0.63 7.11 -6.85
C THR A 162 0.39 8.62 -6.89
N ILE A 163 0.50 9.25 -5.74
CA ILE A 163 0.44 10.70 -5.59
C ILE A 163 1.86 11.24 -5.49
N ILE A 164 2.23 12.11 -6.42
CA ILE A 164 3.51 12.80 -6.43
C ILE A 164 3.22 14.29 -6.21
N PRO A 165 3.54 14.86 -5.02
CA PRO A 165 3.23 16.23 -4.69
C PRO A 165 3.77 17.23 -5.74
N GLY A 166 2.91 18.13 -6.17
CA GLY A 166 3.24 19.12 -7.22
C GLY A 166 3.21 18.58 -8.65
N ARG A 167 2.96 17.28 -8.87
CA ARG A 167 2.90 16.67 -10.22
C ARG A 167 1.56 15.99 -10.51
N THR A 168 0.92 15.41 -9.48
CA THR A 168 -0.38 14.75 -9.60
C THR A 168 -1.39 15.37 -8.65
N PRO A 169 -2.70 15.14 -8.85
CA PRO A 169 -3.69 15.44 -7.83
C PRO A 169 -3.35 14.74 -6.51
N CYS A 170 -3.61 15.39 -5.39
CA CYS A 170 -3.47 14.79 -4.06
C CYS A 170 -4.75 14.03 -3.67
N LEU A 171 -4.73 13.36 -2.52
CA LEU A 171 -5.89 12.57 -2.05
C LEU A 171 -7.16 13.42 -1.92
N GLU A 172 -7.04 14.68 -1.45
CA GLU A 172 -8.16 15.60 -1.32
C GLU A 172 -8.76 16.02 -2.68
N CYS A 173 -7.92 16.08 -3.73
CA CYS A 173 -8.40 16.34 -5.08
C CYS A 173 -9.15 15.14 -5.66
N VAL A 174 -8.76 13.91 -5.29
CA VAL A 174 -9.37 12.67 -5.77
C VAL A 174 -10.64 12.33 -4.98
N PHE A 175 -10.63 12.60 -3.68
CA PHE A 175 -11.71 12.34 -2.73
C PHE A 175 -12.05 13.62 -1.94
N PRO A 176 -12.65 14.62 -2.57
CA PRO A 176 -13.04 15.84 -1.87
C PRO A 176 -14.05 15.51 -0.76
N ASP A 177 -13.95 16.24 0.36
CA ASP A 177 -14.92 16.12 1.44
C ASP A 177 -16.30 16.58 0.96
N ASP A 178 -17.26 15.67 0.95
CA ASP A 178 -18.63 16.06 1.14
C ASP A 178 -18.81 16.25 2.66
N HIS A 179 -18.99 17.47 3.12
CA HIS A 179 -19.21 17.85 4.52
C HIS A 179 -20.54 17.30 5.10
N ALA A 180 -20.91 16.06 4.77
CA ALA A 180 -22.05 15.39 5.37
C ALA A 180 -21.55 14.50 6.51
N GLU A 181 -21.79 14.96 7.72
CA GLU A 181 -21.77 14.14 8.93
C GLU A 181 -22.69 12.92 8.72
N SER A 182 -22.10 11.79 8.32
CA SER A 182 -22.80 10.51 8.39
C SER A 182 -22.01 9.56 9.26
N THR A 183 -22.46 9.44 10.49
CA THR A 183 -21.93 8.58 11.56
C THR A 183 -22.07 7.07 11.30
N SER A 184 -22.36 6.63 10.08
CA SER A 184 -22.54 5.21 9.74
C SER A 184 -21.88 4.78 8.44
N ALA A 185 -20.90 5.51 7.92
CA ALA A 185 -20.36 5.30 6.57
C ALA A 185 -19.02 4.55 6.56
N HIS A 186 -18.90 3.47 7.31
CA HIS A 186 -17.70 2.62 7.20
C HIS A 186 -17.54 1.94 5.84
N ASN A 187 -18.56 1.95 4.97
CA ASN A 187 -18.56 1.19 3.72
C ASN A 187 -19.18 1.86 2.49
N THR A 188 -19.67 3.11 2.57
CA THR A 188 -20.44 3.70 1.46
C THR A 188 -19.64 4.59 0.51
N TRP A 189 -18.44 5.01 0.88
CA TRP A 189 -17.64 5.97 0.10
C TRP A 189 -16.86 5.33 -1.05
N LEU A 190 -16.38 4.11 -0.89
CA LEU A 190 -15.72 3.39 -1.98
C LEU A 190 -16.69 2.93 -3.06
N GLY A 191 -17.99 2.84 -2.75
CA GLY A 191 -19.03 2.47 -3.71
C GLY A 191 -19.54 3.62 -4.59
N ARG A 192 -19.24 4.90 -4.27
CA ARG A 192 -19.63 6.07 -5.08
C ARG A 192 -18.49 6.67 -5.90
N ALA A 193 -17.26 6.42 -5.57
CA ALA A 193 -16.14 6.53 -6.50
C ALA A 193 -16.13 5.32 -7.46
N SER A 194 -17.34 4.85 -7.83
CA SER A 194 -17.50 3.90 -8.92
C SER A 194 -16.79 4.46 -10.14
N GLY A 195 -16.17 3.59 -10.94
CA GLY A 195 -15.33 3.93 -12.08
C GLY A 195 -15.85 5.03 -13.03
N GLU A 196 -17.08 5.50 -12.87
CA GLU A 196 -17.66 6.63 -13.60
C GLU A 196 -17.12 7.98 -13.14
N GLN A 197 -16.94 8.25 -11.84
CA GLN A 197 -16.41 9.56 -11.38
C GLN A 197 -14.90 9.64 -11.57
N ALA A 198 -14.18 8.55 -11.36
CA ALA A 198 -12.77 8.47 -11.75
C ALA A 198 -12.62 8.59 -13.28
N ALA A 199 -13.52 7.98 -14.06
CA ALA A 199 -13.53 8.06 -15.53
C ALA A 199 -13.93 9.45 -16.04
N VAL A 200 -14.84 10.16 -15.36
CA VAL A 200 -15.20 11.56 -15.66
C VAL A 200 -14.03 12.47 -15.34
N PHE A 201 -13.42 12.34 -14.17
CA PHE A 201 -12.23 13.13 -13.80
C PHE A 201 -11.06 12.90 -14.78
N LEU A 202 -10.84 11.65 -15.20
CA LEU A 202 -9.81 11.29 -16.19
C LEU A 202 -10.16 11.76 -17.62
N ARG A 203 -11.45 11.91 -17.97
CA ARG A 203 -11.90 12.48 -19.25
C ARG A 203 -11.74 13.99 -19.33
N GLU A 204 -11.95 14.68 -18.23
CA GLU A 204 -11.90 16.15 -18.16
C GLU A 204 -10.48 16.72 -17.99
N ARG A 205 -9.47 15.87 -17.74
CA ARG A 205 -8.07 16.29 -17.54
C ARG A 205 -7.11 15.48 -18.40
N PRO A 206 -7.19 15.60 -19.74
CA PRO A 206 -6.30 14.88 -20.68
C PRO A 206 -4.85 15.37 -20.65
N ASP A 207 -4.60 16.48 -19.98
CA ASP A 207 -3.32 17.18 -19.83
C ASP A 207 -2.38 16.55 -18.79
N ILE A 208 -2.85 15.59 -17.99
CA ILE A 208 -2.02 14.94 -16.96
C ILE A 208 -1.19 13.80 -17.58
N PRO A 209 0.17 13.89 -17.59
CA PRO A 209 1.03 12.82 -18.12
C PRO A 209 0.82 11.50 -17.36
N GLY A 210 0.65 10.41 -18.09
CA GLY A 210 0.48 9.06 -17.53
C GLY A 210 -0.96 8.55 -17.48
N ILE A 211 -1.98 9.40 -17.59
CA ILE A 211 -3.40 8.97 -17.59
C ILE A 211 -3.75 8.14 -18.83
N GLN A 212 -3.11 8.39 -19.97
CA GLN A 212 -3.37 7.64 -21.22
C GLN A 212 -3.07 6.14 -21.10
N ASN A 213 -2.18 5.73 -20.20
CA ASN A 213 -1.85 4.32 -19.98
C ASN A 213 -2.84 3.59 -19.05
N LEU A 214 -3.56 4.31 -18.19
CA LEU A 214 -4.60 3.74 -17.30
C LEU A 214 -5.88 3.36 -18.05
N GLN A 215 -6.16 3.99 -19.20
CA GLN A 215 -7.34 3.68 -20.03
C GLN A 215 -7.24 2.33 -20.78
N ARG A 216 -6.06 1.70 -20.85
CA ARG A 216 -5.84 0.45 -21.59
C ARG A 216 -5.92 -0.82 -20.73
N SER A 217 -5.87 -0.72 -19.42
CA SER A 217 -6.06 -1.86 -18.52
C SER A 217 -7.51 -1.98 -18.06
N ARG A 218 -8.43 -2.29 -18.97
CA ARG A 218 -9.73 -2.86 -18.60
C ARG A 218 -9.45 -4.24 -18.01
N VAL A 219 -9.51 -4.35 -16.69
CA VAL A 219 -9.72 -5.65 -16.07
C VAL A 219 -11.10 -6.11 -16.56
N PRO A 220 -11.21 -7.25 -17.25
CA PRO A 220 -12.52 -7.76 -17.69
C PRO A 220 -13.43 -7.90 -16.47
N ASP A 221 -14.69 -7.47 -16.59
CA ASP A 221 -15.68 -7.60 -15.52
C ASP A 221 -15.77 -9.06 -15.08
N LEU A 222 -15.21 -9.38 -13.93
CA LEU A 222 -15.25 -10.72 -13.33
C LEU A 222 -16.67 -11.18 -13.03
N ARG A 223 -17.64 -10.26 -12.98
CA ARG A 223 -19.07 -10.59 -12.78
C ARG A 223 -19.69 -11.35 -13.96
N GLU A 224 -19.24 -11.10 -15.19
CA GLU A 224 -19.68 -11.88 -16.35
C GLU A 224 -19.06 -13.28 -16.38
N LYS A 225 -17.82 -13.44 -15.91
CA LYS A 225 -17.15 -14.76 -15.87
C LYS A 225 -17.65 -15.66 -14.73
N LEU A 226 -18.20 -15.10 -13.66
CA LEU A 226 -18.80 -15.87 -12.55
C LEU A 226 -20.21 -16.39 -12.87
N LYS A 227 -20.83 -15.95 -13.96
CA LYS A 227 -22.14 -16.46 -14.42
C LYS A 227 -22.06 -17.73 -15.28
N THR A 228 -20.87 -18.27 -15.50
CA THR A 228 -20.74 -19.54 -16.23
C THR A 228 -21.01 -20.74 -15.30
N PRO A 229 -21.80 -21.75 -15.73
CA PRO A 229 -22.30 -22.86 -14.88
C PRO A 229 -21.23 -23.81 -14.32
N ARG A 230 -19.96 -23.57 -14.55
CA ARG A 230 -18.86 -24.46 -14.09
C ARG A 230 -18.33 -24.18 -12.68
N ILE A 231 -18.67 -23.05 -12.06
CA ILE A 231 -18.15 -22.70 -10.73
C ILE A 231 -19.20 -22.99 -9.63
N SER A 232 -20.49 -23.06 -9.96
CA SER A 232 -21.54 -23.41 -9.01
C SER A 232 -21.51 -24.87 -8.50
N ARG A 233 -20.70 -25.76 -9.12
CA ARG A 233 -20.56 -27.16 -8.69
C ARG A 233 -19.44 -27.42 -7.67
N ILE A 234 -18.62 -26.42 -7.33
CA ILE A 234 -17.51 -26.59 -6.37
C ILE A 234 -17.90 -26.21 -4.93
N ILE A 235 -19.07 -25.61 -4.74
CA ILE A 235 -19.48 -25.09 -3.42
C ILE A 235 -20.62 -25.92 -2.79
N THR A 236 -21.12 -26.96 -3.47
CA THR A 236 -22.27 -27.75 -3.01
C THR A 236 -22.01 -29.27 -2.88
N ASP A 237 -20.76 -29.72 -2.83
CA ASP A 237 -20.37 -31.10 -2.43
C ASP A 237 -19.43 -31.06 -1.23
#